data_52a46b3ab3c18cdf67be8a5f4cf39d7f
#
_entry.id   52a46b3ab3c18cdf67be8a5f4cf39d7f
#
_cell.length_a   1.000
_cell.length_b   1.000
_cell.length_c   1.000
_cell.angle_alpha   90.00
_cell.angle_beta   90.00
_cell.angle_gamma   90.00
#
_symmetry.space_group_name_H-M   'P 1'
#
loop_
_entity.id
_entity.type
_entity.pdbx_description
1 polymer ?
#
loop_
_entity_poly.entity_id
_entity_poly.type
_entity_poly.pdbx_seq_one_letter_code
_entity_poly.pdbx_strand_id
1 'polypeptide(L)'
;MEKICRLLRASVLTMLVPKALVGDKDLALKLNKFLSTISLGRTHMAMEFRGGEPTDDVLKILRDHDAVRSVDISTQDPKAESSILYSRLFGRGKENVYEFDDNELKDIAAKASGPKFEKSILAFHGVRMYRDAARLKTFLNSGKFPSLTGQIGLESLGQVLKEDTLFPTSKSKLLEEQGWKLLDKTTEERVRVGVVFEKLPERTYASLDDLLACLSGSSL
;
A
#
# COMPACT_ATOMS: atom_id res chain seq x y z
N MET A 1 -13.59 4.44 24.91
CA MET A 1 -13.21 3.98 23.55
C MET A 1 -14.38 3.32 22.85
N GLU A 2 -15.06 2.36 23.45
CA GLU A 2 -16.23 1.66 22.89
C GLU A 2 -17.32 2.60 22.32
N LYS A 3 -17.71 3.64 23.11
CA LYS A 3 -18.71 4.62 22.66
C LYS A 3 -18.32 5.30 21.35
N ILE A 4 -17.05 5.64 21.16
CA ILE A 4 -16.52 6.26 19.94
C ILE A 4 -16.59 5.26 18.78
N CYS A 5 -16.11 4.02 19.00
CA CYS A 5 -16.16 2.96 17.97
C CYS A 5 -17.59 2.69 17.52
N ARG A 6 -18.53 2.65 18.45
CA ARG A 6 -19.97 2.46 18.16
C ARG A 6 -20.55 3.62 17.36
N LEU A 7 -20.26 4.88 17.74
CA LEU A 7 -20.72 6.06 17.00
C LEU A 7 -20.19 6.10 15.58
N LEU A 8 -18.93 5.75 15.39
CA LEU A 8 -18.27 5.68 14.08
C LEU A 8 -18.59 4.39 13.31
N ARG A 9 -19.31 3.43 13.90
CA ARG A 9 -19.54 2.09 13.34
C ARG A 9 -18.23 1.42 12.93
N ALA A 10 -17.16 1.64 13.70
CA ALA A 10 -15.84 1.11 13.40
C ALA A 10 -15.83 -0.41 13.50
N SER A 11 -15.35 -1.10 12.47
CA SER A 11 -15.15 -2.56 12.49
C SER A 11 -13.82 -2.92 13.15
N VAL A 12 -12.82 -2.05 13.04
CA VAL A 12 -11.48 -2.25 13.60
C VAL A 12 -11.02 -0.96 14.28
N LEU A 13 -10.42 -1.09 15.44
CA LEU A 13 -9.64 -0.06 16.11
C LEU A 13 -8.17 -0.44 16.04
N THR A 14 -7.36 0.38 15.38
CA THR A 14 -5.92 0.14 15.27
C THR A 14 -5.17 0.84 16.40
N MET A 15 -4.29 0.07 17.07
CA MET A 15 -3.34 0.59 18.02
C MET A 15 -1.91 0.37 17.55
N LEU A 16 -1.11 1.43 17.60
CA LEU A 16 0.31 1.37 17.31
C LEU A 16 1.11 1.07 18.56
N VAL A 17 1.98 0.07 18.49
CA VAL A 17 3.01 -0.20 19.48
C VAL A 17 4.33 0.36 18.95
N PRO A 18 4.84 1.47 19.54
CA PRO A 18 6.05 2.11 19.04
C PRO A 18 7.28 1.25 19.31
N LYS A 19 8.34 1.45 18.52
CA LYS A 19 9.61 0.70 18.62
C LYS A 19 10.17 0.61 20.04
N ALA A 20 10.09 1.69 20.79
CA ALA A 20 10.58 1.72 22.17
C ALA A 20 9.87 0.72 23.11
N LEU A 21 8.62 0.37 22.81
CA LEU A 21 7.87 -0.60 23.61
C LEU A 21 8.00 -2.04 23.09
N VAL A 22 8.31 -2.26 21.82
CA VAL A 22 8.46 -3.61 21.25
C VAL A 22 9.59 -4.39 21.95
N GLY A 23 10.65 -3.69 22.39
CA GLY A 23 11.75 -4.29 23.16
C GLY A 23 11.52 -4.36 24.68
N ASP A 24 10.37 -3.91 25.18
CA ASP A 24 10.07 -3.93 26.61
C ASP A 24 9.76 -5.36 27.07
N LYS A 25 10.50 -5.85 28.08
CA LYS A 25 10.33 -7.19 28.64
C LYS A 25 8.95 -7.42 29.25
N ASP A 26 8.32 -6.35 29.74
CA ASP A 26 7.01 -6.39 30.37
C ASP A 26 5.86 -6.13 29.38
N LEU A 27 6.15 -6.00 28.08
CA LEU A 27 5.13 -5.66 27.08
C LEU A 27 3.95 -6.65 27.10
N ALA A 28 4.24 -7.96 27.14
CA ALA A 28 3.21 -9.00 27.19
C ALA A 28 2.26 -8.79 28.40
N LEU A 29 2.84 -8.57 29.58
CA LEU A 29 2.05 -8.31 30.80
C LEU A 29 1.21 -7.04 30.70
N LYS A 30 1.79 -5.96 30.19
CA LYS A 30 1.10 -4.67 29.99
C LYS A 30 -0.03 -4.79 28.98
N LEU A 31 0.19 -5.50 27.87
CA LEU A 31 -0.84 -5.75 26.87
C LEU A 31 -1.96 -6.63 27.39
N ASN A 32 -1.63 -7.71 28.10
CA ASN A 32 -2.64 -8.57 28.72
C ASN A 32 -3.55 -7.76 29.67
N LYS A 33 -2.96 -6.97 30.53
CA LYS A 33 -3.72 -6.09 31.44
C LYS A 33 -4.59 -5.10 30.67
N PHE A 34 -4.05 -4.46 29.63
CA PHE A 34 -4.79 -3.50 28.81
C PHE A 34 -5.96 -4.18 28.09
N LEU A 35 -5.70 -5.29 27.37
CA LEU A 35 -6.73 -5.99 26.59
C LEU A 35 -7.82 -6.59 27.49
N SER A 36 -7.49 -7.03 28.70
CA SER A 36 -8.47 -7.51 29.71
C SER A 36 -9.38 -6.41 30.25
N THR A 37 -8.97 -5.15 30.20
CA THR A 37 -9.74 -4.02 30.74
C THR A 37 -10.53 -3.26 29.68
N ILE A 38 -10.20 -3.41 28.41
CA ILE A 38 -10.87 -2.68 27.34
C ILE A 38 -12.07 -3.48 26.80
N SER A 39 -13.21 -2.81 26.66
CA SER A 39 -14.37 -3.33 25.93
C SER A 39 -14.54 -2.53 24.65
N LEU A 40 -14.65 -3.21 23.51
CA LEU A 40 -14.84 -2.60 22.20
C LEU A 40 -16.14 -3.05 21.52
N GLY A 41 -16.96 -3.85 22.22
CA GLY A 41 -18.20 -4.42 21.68
C GLY A 41 -17.93 -5.28 20.46
N ARG A 42 -18.40 -4.86 19.28
CA ARG A 42 -18.22 -5.59 18.01
C ARG A 42 -16.97 -5.13 17.21
N THR A 43 -16.19 -4.21 17.76
CA THR A 43 -15.00 -3.67 17.09
C THR A 43 -13.79 -4.52 17.45
N HIS A 44 -13.08 -5.02 16.45
CA HIS A 44 -11.84 -5.78 16.67
C HIS A 44 -10.68 -4.85 16.98
N MET A 45 -9.78 -5.28 17.87
CA MET A 45 -8.53 -4.60 18.12
C MET A 45 -7.49 -5.07 17.10
N ALA A 46 -6.90 -4.17 16.32
CA ALA A 46 -5.73 -4.45 15.50
C ALA A 46 -4.50 -3.77 16.08
N MET A 47 -3.41 -4.53 16.21
CA MET A 47 -2.15 -4.06 16.78
C MET A 47 -1.04 -4.06 15.73
N GLU A 48 -0.47 -2.88 15.48
CA GLU A 48 0.66 -2.68 14.58
C GLU A 48 1.94 -2.46 15.40
N PHE A 49 2.93 -3.34 15.24
CA PHE A 49 4.22 -3.25 15.92
C PHE A 49 5.22 -2.54 15.02
N ARG A 50 5.77 -1.41 15.48
CA ARG A 50 6.73 -0.63 14.71
C ARG A 50 8.15 -0.91 15.14
N GLY A 51 9.02 -1.17 14.13
CA GLY A 51 10.46 -1.30 14.32
C GLY A 51 10.93 -2.57 15.01
N GLY A 52 10.12 -3.63 14.98
CA GLY A 52 10.49 -4.95 15.47
C GLY A 52 9.34 -5.94 15.41
N GLU A 53 9.68 -7.22 15.54
CA GLU A 53 8.71 -8.31 15.65
C GLU A 53 8.28 -8.48 17.12
N PRO A 54 6.99 -8.70 17.41
CA PRO A 54 6.54 -9.05 18.75
C PRO A 54 7.06 -10.42 19.16
N THR A 55 7.30 -10.61 20.47
CA THR A 55 7.71 -11.91 21.03
C THR A 55 6.56 -12.92 20.98
N ASP A 56 6.89 -14.23 21.13
CA ASP A 56 5.87 -15.29 21.15
C ASP A 56 4.86 -15.10 22.29
N ASP A 57 5.29 -14.57 23.45
CA ASP A 57 4.40 -14.25 24.56
C ASP A 57 3.39 -13.16 24.17
N VAL A 58 3.84 -12.10 23.47
CA VAL A 58 2.96 -11.06 22.94
C VAL A 58 1.98 -11.65 21.94
N LEU A 59 2.46 -12.50 20.99
CA LEU A 59 1.59 -13.15 20.03
C LEU A 59 0.55 -14.06 20.69
N LYS A 60 0.92 -14.75 21.77
CA LYS A 60 -0.02 -15.53 22.58
C LYS A 60 -1.10 -14.63 23.20
N ILE A 61 -0.73 -13.50 23.79
CA ILE A 61 -1.69 -12.54 24.36
C ILE A 61 -2.65 -12.02 23.29
N LEU A 62 -2.17 -11.71 22.07
CA LEU A 62 -3.06 -11.29 20.98
C LEU A 62 -4.11 -12.37 20.67
N ARG A 63 -3.70 -13.63 20.54
CA ARG A 63 -4.62 -14.75 20.29
C ARG A 63 -5.63 -14.94 21.43
N ASP A 64 -5.16 -14.91 22.69
CA ASP A 64 -6.01 -15.09 23.88
C ASP A 64 -7.10 -14.02 23.99
N HIS A 65 -6.87 -12.82 23.41
CA HIS A 65 -7.81 -11.70 23.39
C HIS A 65 -8.45 -11.43 22.03
N ASP A 66 -8.33 -12.34 21.05
CA ASP A 66 -8.82 -12.16 19.67
C ASP A 66 -8.38 -10.80 19.04
N ALA A 67 -7.16 -10.38 19.37
CA ALA A 67 -6.58 -9.17 18.81
C ALA A 67 -5.83 -9.50 17.52
N VAL A 68 -6.10 -8.70 16.47
CA VAL A 68 -5.52 -8.89 15.15
C VAL A 68 -4.10 -8.33 15.12
N ARG A 69 -3.12 -9.11 14.68
CA ARG A 69 -1.81 -8.57 14.32
C ARG A 69 -1.87 -7.93 12.95
N SER A 70 -1.70 -6.59 12.89
CA SER A 70 -1.59 -5.87 11.63
C SER A 70 -0.19 -6.01 11.04
N VAL A 71 -0.11 -6.45 9.78
CA VAL A 71 1.13 -6.53 8.99
C VAL A 71 0.90 -5.92 7.62
N ASP A 72 1.96 -5.46 6.97
CA ASP A 72 1.91 -5.03 5.56
C ASP A 72 2.07 -6.25 4.65
N ILE A 73 0.95 -6.77 4.13
CA ILE A 73 0.97 -7.96 3.26
C ILE A 73 1.53 -7.70 1.86
N SER A 74 1.80 -6.45 1.50
CA SER A 74 2.52 -6.13 0.26
C SER A 74 4.00 -6.51 0.33
N THR A 75 4.55 -6.61 1.56
CA THR A 75 5.98 -6.89 1.80
C THR A 75 6.24 -8.18 2.54
N GLN A 76 5.23 -8.76 3.20
CA GLN A 76 5.34 -9.99 3.97
C GLN A 76 4.06 -10.82 3.87
N ASP A 77 4.10 -12.06 4.35
CA ASP A 77 2.92 -12.91 4.38
C ASP A 77 2.02 -12.55 5.57
N PRO A 78 0.69 -12.71 5.40
CA PRO A 78 -0.25 -12.48 6.48
C PRO A 78 -0.02 -13.48 7.62
N LYS A 79 -0.15 -13.01 8.85
CA LYS A 79 -0.10 -13.86 10.04
C LYS A 79 -1.51 -14.29 10.41
N ALA A 80 -1.74 -15.62 10.40
CA ALA A 80 -3.06 -16.20 10.68
C ALA A 80 -3.28 -16.39 12.19
N GLU A 81 -3.26 -15.31 12.94
CA GLU A 81 -3.48 -15.31 14.38
C GLU A 81 -4.94 -14.99 14.76
N SER A 82 -5.73 -14.53 13.80
CA SER A 82 -7.16 -14.21 13.92
C SER A 82 -7.91 -14.65 12.66
N SER A 83 -9.23 -14.81 12.75
CA SER A 83 -10.11 -15.01 11.59
C SER A 83 -10.25 -13.74 10.73
N ILE A 84 -9.73 -12.60 11.20
CA ILE A 84 -9.75 -11.34 10.49
C ILE A 84 -8.33 -10.95 10.07
N LEU A 85 -8.19 -10.58 8.81
CA LEU A 85 -7.00 -9.91 8.31
C LEU A 85 -7.23 -8.39 8.36
N TYR A 86 -6.36 -7.67 9.03
CA TYR A 86 -6.23 -6.22 8.91
C TYR A 86 -4.82 -5.88 8.47
N SER A 87 -4.67 -5.25 7.31
CA SER A 87 -3.37 -4.89 6.75
C SER A 87 -3.34 -3.41 6.39
N ARG A 88 -2.24 -2.74 6.75
CA ARG A 88 -1.92 -1.40 6.27
C ARG A 88 -0.83 -1.52 5.22
N LEU A 89 -1.16 -1.14 3.99
CA LEU A 89 -0.34 -1.30 2.80
C LEU A 89 0.44 0.00 2.54
N PHE A 90 1.74 -0.03 2.79
CA PHE A 90 2.64 1.10 2.57
C PHE A 90 3.38 1.01 1.23
N GLY A 91 3.58 -0.23 0.74
CA GLY A 91 4.41 -0.49 -0.42
C GLY A 91 5.91 -0.38 -0.09
N ARG A 92 6.73 -0.33 -1.15
CA ARG A 92 8.20 -0.38 -1.04
C ARG A 92 8.87 0.99 -1.19
N GLY A 93 8.10 2.05 -1.40
CA GLY A 93 8.60 3.40 -1.60
C GLY A 93 9.04 4.08 -0.31
N LYS A 94 10.00 4.98 -0.42
CA LYS A 94 10.38 5.87 0.69
C LYS A 94 9.24 6.87 0.96
N GLU A 95 9.03 7.21 2.23
CA GLU A 95 8.06 8.22 2.66
C GLU A 95 6.64 8.02 2.10
N ASN A 96 6.25 6.75 1.86
CA ASN A 96 4.97 6.35 1.26
C ASN A 96 4.76 6.85 -0.18
N VAL A 97 5.82 7.24 -0.88
CA VAL A 97 5.79 7.58 -2.31
C VAL A 97 5.86 6.30 -3.11
N TYR A 98 4.69 5.74 -3.39
CA TYR A 98 4.54 4.46 -4.07
C TYR A 98 3.20 4.36 -4.79
N GLU A 99 3.16 3.61 -5.88
CA GLU A 99 1.96 3.17 -6.58
C GLU A 99 2.09 1.67 -6.85
N PHE A 100 1.12 0.87 -6.43
CA PHE A 100 1.17 -0.58 -6.60
C PHE A 100 0.94 -0.95 -8.06
N ASP A 101 1.79 -1.82 -8.62
CA ASP A 101 1.53 -2.37 -9.94
C ASP A 101 0.47 -3.49 -9.90
N ASP A 102 0.05 -3.95 -11.08
CA ASP A 102 -1.01 -4.95 -11.20
C ASP A 102 -0.64 -6.29 -10.58
N ASN A 103 0.63 -6.70 -10.64
CA ASN A 103 1.08 -7.96 -10.07
C ASN A 103 1.13 -7.88 -8.55
N GLU A 104 1.57 -6.76 -8.00
CA GLU A 104 1.54 -6.50 -6.56
C GLU A 104 0.11 -6.48 -6.03
N LEU A 105 -0.83 -5.84 -6.73
CA LEU A 105 -2.24 -5.84 -6.34
C LEU A 105 -2.87 -7.23 -6.45
N LYS A 106 -2.49 -8.06 -7.45
CA LYS A 106 -2.90 -9.47 -7.54
C LYS A 106 -2.38 -10.31 -6.38
N ASP A 107 -1.10 -10.13 -6.00
CA ASP A 107 -0.52 -10.82 -4.85
C ASP A 107 -1.22 -10.43 -3.54
N ILE A 108 -1.48 -9.14 -3.33
CA ILE A 108 -2.27 -8.63 -2.20
C ILE A 108 -3.67 -9.26 -2.19
N ALA A 109 -4.36 -9.31 -3.35
CA ALA A 109 -5.68 -9.92 -3.48
C ALA A 109 -5.65 -11.41 -3.09
N ALA A 110 -4.68 -12.16 -3.61
CA ALA A 110 -4.51 -13.58 -3.31
C ALA A 110 -4.26 -13.84 -1.82
N LYS A 111 -3.36 -13.08 -1.21
CA LYS A 111 -3.08 -13.15 0.24
C LYS A 111 -4.30 -12.81 1.09
N ALA A 112 -5.07 -11.80 0.68
CA ALA A 112 -6.25 -11.35 1.40
C ALA A 112 -7.45 -12.28 1.24
N SER A 113 -7.52 -13.06 0.15
CA SER A 113 -8.60 -14.03 -0.12
C SER A 113 -8.31 -15.42 0.41
N GLY A 114 -7.25 -15.61 1.18
CA GLY A 114 -6.87 -16.90 1.74
C GLY A 114 -7.99 -17.52 2.61
N PRO A 115 -8.16 -18.85 2.60
CA PRO A 115 -9.25 -19.54 3.30
C PRO A 115 -9.20 -19.41 4.82
N LYS A 116 -8.13 -18.81 5.36
CA LYS A 116 -7.94 -18.60 6.80
C LYS A 116 -8.68 -17.38 7.33
N PHE A 117 -9.14 -16.48 6.45
CA PHE A 117 -9.75 -15.22 6.85
C PHE A 117 -11.23 -15.18 6.46
N GLU A 118 -12.09 -14.97 7.44
CA GLU A 118 -13.51 -14.71 7.23
C GLU A 118 -13.74 -13.31 6.67
N LYS A 119 -12.85 -12.37 7.03
CA LYS A 119 -12.91 -10.98 6.61
C LYS A 119 -11.51 -10.40 6.46
N SER A 120 -11.28 -9.71 5.35
CA SER A 120 -10.05 -8.99 5.10
C SER A 120 -10.31 -7.50 4.94
N ILE A 121 -9.55 -6.67 5.64
CA ILE A 121 -9.62 -5.22 5.63
C ILE A 121 -8.26 -4.69 5.23
N LEU A 122 -8.20 -4.02 4.08
CA LEU A 122 -6.98 -3.49 3.49
C LEU A 122 -7.03 -1.96 3.51
N ALA A 123 -6.11 -1.34 4.22
CA ALA A 123 -5.97 0.10 4.33
C ALA A 123 -4.72 0.56 3.57
N PHE A 124 -4.91 1.10 2.39
CA PHE A 124 -3.81 1.68 1.61
C PHE A 124 -3.30 2.95 2.27
N HIS A 125 -1.98 3.09 2.33
CA HIS A 125 -1.32 4.20 3.01
C HIS A 125 -0.13 4.73 2.18
N GLY A 126 -0.43 5.43 1.12
CA GLY A 126 0.54 6.03 0.20
C GLY A 126 -0.06 7.22 -0.53
N VAL A 127 0.76 7.91 -1.31
CA VAL A 127 0.32 9.08 -2.10
C VAL A 127 -0.76 8.73 -3.13
N ARG A 128 -0.85 7.47 -3.55
CA ARG A 128 -1.86 6.96 -4.50
C ARG A 128 -2.93 6.07 -3.85
N MET A 129 -3.07 6.11 -2.52
CA MET A 129 -3.92 5.20 -1.74
C MET A 129 -5.35 5.05 -2.28
N TYR A 130 -5.99 6.14 -2.72
CA TYR A 130 -7.37 6.07 -3.25
C TYR A 130 -7.42 5.37 -4.61
N ARG A 131 -6.44 5.63 -5.49
CA ARG A 131 -6.34 5.01 -6.81
C ARG A 131 -6.04 3.53 -6.69
N ASP A 132 -5.07 3.15 -5.87
CA ASP A 132 -4.70 1.76 -5.65
C ASP A 132 -5.85 0.95 -5.02
N ALA A 133 -6.54 1.51 -4.03
CA ALA A 133 -7.73 0.89 -3.44
C ALA A 133 -8.86 0.70 -4.47
N ALA A 134 -9.11 1.70 -5.32
CA ALA A 134 -10.11 1.62 -6.37
C ALA A 134 -9.74 0.58 -7.44
N ARG A 135 -8.46 0.51 -7.84
CA ARG A 135 -7.95 -0.50 -8.79
C ARG A 135 -8.10 -1.90 -8.24
N LEU A 136 -7.67 -2.14 -6.99
CA LEU A 136 -7.84 -3.44 -6.35
C LEU A 136 -9.33 -3.84 -6.26
N LYS A 137 -10.20 -2.92 -5.84
CA LYS A 137 -11.64 -3.17 -5.76
C LYS A 137 -12.23 -3.52 -7.12
N THR A 138 -11.84 -2.82 -8.18
CA THR A 138 -12.31 -3.12 -9.55
C THR A 138 -11.82 -4.49 -9.99
N PHE A 139 -10.56 -4.82 -9.74
CA PHE A 139 -10.00 -6.13 -10.05
C PHE A 139 -10.73 -7.27 -9.32
N LEU A 140 -10.99 -7.13 -8.03
CA LEU A 140 -11.73 -8.13 -7.24
C LEU A 140 -13.15 -8.37 -7.76
N ASN A 141 -13.80 -7.34 -8.32
CA ASN A 141 -15.17 -7.44 -8.83
C ASN A 141 -15.24 -7.94 -10.28
N SER A 142 -14.26 -7.62 -11.12
CA SER A 142 -14.33 -7.85 -12.59
C SER A 142 -13.24 -8.75 -13.15
N GLY A 143 -12.22 -9.07 -12.35
CA GLY A 143 -11.01 -9.76 -12.81
C GLY A 143 -10.07 -8.90 -13.67
N LYS A 144 -10.37 -7.60 -13.87
CA LYS A 144 -9.59 -6.68 -14.71
C LYS A 144 -9.26 -5.40 -13.98
N PHE A 145 -8.05 -4.88 -14.22
CA PHE A 145 -7.68 -3.55 -13.72
C PHE A 145 -8.22 -2.46 -14.64
N PRO A 146 -8.69 -1.34 -14.08
CA PRO A 146 -9.08 -0.18 -14.87
C PRO A 146 -7.84 0.51 -15.46
N SER A 147 -8.03 1.26 -16.54
CA SER A 147 -7.00 2.19 -17.03
C SER A 147 -6.67 3.24 -15.99
N LEU A 148 -5.41 3.70 -15.96
CA LEU A 148 -4.94 4.75 -15.07
C LEU A 148 -5.30 6.16 -15.58
N THR A 149 -5.21 6.33 -16.92
CA THR A 149 -5.32 7.64 -17.56
C THR A 149 -6.41 7.73 -18.63
N GLY A 150 -6.95 6.58 -19.07
CA GLY A 150 -7.85 6.50 -20.23
C GLY A 150 -7.14 6.58 -21.58
N GLN A 151 -5.80 6.73 -21.58
CA GLN A 151 -4.91 6.77 -22.74
C GLN A 151 -3.89 5.65 -22.63
N ILE A 152 -3.16 5.36 -23.71
CA ILE A 152 -2.09 4.34 -23.73
C ILE A 152 -0.79 4.93 -24.29
N GLY A 153 0.33 4.25 -23.99
CA GLY A 153 1.64 4.61 -24.56
C GLY A 153 2.10 6.00 -24.15
N LEU A 154 2.61 6.77 -25.11
CA LEU A 154 3.10 8.13 -24.89
C LEU A 154 2.03 9.11 -24.42
N GLU A 155 0.79 8.92 -24.85
CA GLU A 155 -0.32 9.75 -24.39
C GLU A 155 -0.60 9.53 -22.90
N SER A 156 -0.58 8.27 -22.45
CA SER A 156 -0.69 7.94 -21.04
C SER A 156 0.46 8.55 -20.22
N LEU A 157 1.70 8.41 -20.71
CA LEU A 157 2.87 9.04 -20.07
C LEU A 157 2.68 10.56 -19.96
N GLY A 158 2.24 11.20 -21.04
CA GLY A 158 1.94 12.63 -21.05
C GLY A 158 0.92 13.05 -19.99
N GLN A 159 -0.15 12.28 -19.81
CA GLN A 159 -1.15 12.54 -18.76
C GLN A 159 -0.57 12.40 -17.35
N VAL A 160 0.22 11.33 -17.12
CA VAL A 160 0.85 11.10 -15.81
C VAL A 160 1.82 12.22 -15.44
N LEU A 161 2.61 12.70 -16.40
CA LEU A 161 3.60 13.77 -16.16
C LEU A 161 2.97 15.16 -15.99
N LYS A 162 1.84 15.42 -16.65
CA LYS A 162 1.11 16.69 -16.49
C LYS A 162 0.60 16.94 -15.08
N GLU A 163 0.49 15.91 -14.25
CA GLU A 163 -0.04 16.05 -12.89
C GLU A 163 0.83 16.97 -12.02
N ASP A 164 2.16 16.81 -12.06
CA ASP A 164 3.05 17.47 -11.11
C ASP A 164 4.51 17.60 -11.59
N THR A 165 4.82 17.28 -12.85
CA THR A 165 6.20 17.43 -13.37
C THR A 165 6.50 18.87 -13.71
N LEU A 166 7.56 19.41 -13.12
CA LEU A 166 8.07 20.75 -13.40
C LEU A 166 9.19 20.70 -14.43
N PHE A 167 9.09 21.54 -15.46
CA PHE A 167 10.11 21.72 -16.49
C PHE A 167 10.77 23.11 -16.38
N PRO A 168 12.07 23.27 -16.74
CA PRO A 168 12.97 22.24 -17.25
C PRO A 168 13.42 21.27 -16.17
N THR A 169 13.72 20.00 -16.56
CA THR A 169 14.12 18.96 -15.62
C THR A 169 15.15 18.00 -16.24
N SER A 170 16.02 17.41 -15.43
CA SER A 170 17.01 16.42 -15.87
C SER A 170 16.43 15.00 -15.84
N LYS A 171 17.06 14.08 -16.59
CA LYS A 171 16.70 12.64 -16.53
C LYS A 171 16.78 12.09 -15.10
N SER A 172 17.84 12.39 -14.38
CA SER A 172 18.02 11.93 -12.99
C SER A 172 16.88 12.39 -12.08
N LYS A 173 16.48 13.66 -12.19
CA LYS A 173 15.34 14.19 -11.43
C LYS A 173 14.02 13.58 -11.85
N LEU A 174 13.80 13.33 -13.12
CA LEU A 174 12.62 12.61 -13.62
C LEU A 174 12.52 11.20 -13.03
N LEU A 175 13.64 10.45 -13.00
CA LEU A 175 13.69 9.11 -12.40
C LEU A 175 13.35 9.16 -10.90
N GLU A 176 13.89 10.10 -10.16
CA GLU A 176 13.67 10.26 -8.73
C GLU A 176 12.23 10.66 -8.41
N GLU A 177 11.71 11.70 -9.07
CA GLU A 177 10.42 12.30 -8.73
C GLU A 177 9.23 11.60 -9.38
N GLN A 178 9.42 11.01 -10.57
CA GLN A 178 8.32 10.48 -11.39
C GLN A 178 8.43 8.97 -11.67
N GLY A 179 9.61 8.38 -11.52
CA GLY A 179 9.88 6.99 -11.89
C GLY A 179 9.04 5.94 -11.16
N TRP A 180 8.52 6.27 -9.99
CA TRP A 180 7.66 5.40 -9.18
C TRP A 180 6.22 5.29 -9.68
N LYS A 181 5.76 6.22 -10.52
CA LYS A 181 4.41 6.24 -11.09
C LYS A 181 4.23 5.14 -12.13
N LEU A 182 2.99 4.82 -12.42
CA LEU A 182 2.59 3.89 -13.48
C LEU A 182 1.97 4.64 -14.66
N LEU A 183 2.13 4.06 -15.84
CA LEU A 183 1.42 4.45 -17.05
C LEU A 183 0.76 3.23 -17.70
N ASP A 184 -0.30 3.45 -18.46
CA ASP A 184 -0.90 2.42 -19.30
C ASP A 184 -0.05 2.27 -20.58
N LYS A 185 0.77 1.21 -20.66
CA LYS A 185 1.53 0.90 -21.88
C LYS A 185 0.61 0.43 -23.01
N THR A 186 -0.31 -0.47 -22.65
CA THR A 186 -1.41 -0.94 -23.49
C THR A 186 -2.71 -0.92 -22.69
N THR A 187 -3.82 -1.36 -23.27
CA THR A 187 -5.08 -1.54 -22.56
C THR A 187 -5.01 -2.55 -21.41
N GLU A 188 -4.04 -3.47 -21.46
CA GLU A 188 -3.91 -4.57 -20.50
C GLU A 188 -2.62 -4.52 -19.68
N GLU A 189 -1.63 -3.76 -20.12
CA GLU A 189 -0.30 -3.71 -19.48
C GLU A 189 -0.01 -2.32 -18.93
N ARG A 190 0.41 -2.25 -17.67
CA ARG A 190 0.92 -1.06 -16.99
C ARG A 190 2.38 -1.25 -16.64
N VAL A 191 3.16 -0.21 -16.85
CA VAL A 191 4.59 -0.21 -16.56
C VAL A 191 4.99 1.00 -15.73
N ARG A 192 6.08 0.87 -14.99
CA ARG A 192 6.65 2.01 -14.26
C ARG A 192 7.24 3.01 -15.22
N VAL A 193 6.96 4.28 -14.96
CA VAL A 193 7.52 5.42 -15.71
C VAL A 193 9.04 5.38 -15.72
N GLY A 194 9.66 4.96 -14.62
CA GLY A 194 11.12 4.81 -14.51
C GLY A 194 11.73 3.92 -15.60
N VAL A 195 11.08 2.80 -15.96
CA VAL A 195 11.55 1.91 -17.02
C VAL A 195 11.60 2.62 -18.39
N VAL A 196 10.65 3.52 -18.63
CA VAL A 196 10.63 4.34 -19.85
C VAL A 196 11.74 5.38 -19.81
N PHE A 197 11.96 6.01 -18.65
CA PHE A 197 12.98 7.04 -18.49
C PHE A 197 14.41 6.51 -18.54
N GLU A 198 14.65 5.24 -18.24
CA GLU A 198 15.96 4.62 -18.42
C GLU A 198 16.44 4.71 -19.87
N LYS A 199 15.53 4.69 -20.85
CA LYS A 199 15.81 4.81 -22.29
C LYS A 199 16.13 6.24 -22.74
N LEU A 200 15.84 7.25 -21.93
CA LEU A 200 16.09 8.65 -22.26
C LEU A 200 17.60 8.98 -22.28
N PRO A 201 18.07 9.84 -23.20
CA PRO A 201 19.41 10.41 -23.14
C PRO A 201 19.66 11.24 -21.87
N GLU A 202 20.89 11.24 -21.38
CA GLU A 202 21.31 12.09 -20.25
C GLU A 202 21.38 13.56 -20.70
N ARG A 203 20.32 14.30 -20.42
CA ARG A 203 20.23 15.75 -20.68
C ARG A 203 19.13 16.40 -19.87
N THR A 204 19.05 17.70 -19.96
CA THR A 204 17.90 18.49 -19.47
C THR A 204 16.82 18.54 -20.56
N TYR A 205 15.57 18.35 -20.14
CA TYR A 205 14.37 18.44 -20.98
C TYR A 205 13.69 19.76 -20.68
N ALA A 206 13.51 20.58 -21.74
CA ALA A 206 12.96 21.93 -21.59
C ALA A 206 11.44 21.92 -21.34
N SER A 207 10.72 20.91 -21.86
CA SER A 207 9.27 20.79 -21.77
C SER A 207 8.83 19.32 -21.86
N LEU A 208 7.55 19.07 -21.56
CA LEU A 208 6.93 17.76 -21.79
C LEU A 208 7.03 17.33 -23.25
N ASP A 209 6.78 18.25 -24.20
CA ASP A 209 6.83 17.95 -25.64
C ASP A 209 8.25 17.57 -26.08
N ASP A 210 9.29 18.26 -25.58
CA ASP A 210 10.69 17.91 -25.80
C ASP A 210 11.01 16.51 -25.29
N LEU A 211 10.48 16.12 -24.12
CA LEU A 211 10.65 14.77 -23.56
C LEU A 211 9.95 13.72 -24.41
N LEU A 212 8.67 13.93 -24.75
CA LEU A 212 7.88 12.99 -25.53
C LEU A 212 8.42 12.81 -26.94
N ALA A 213 8.95 13.87 -27.58
CA ALA A 213 9.61 13.81 -28.87
C ALA A 213 10.82 12.86 -28.87
N CYS A 214 11.59 12.81 -27.77
CA CYS A 214 12.71 11.87 -27.64
C CYS A 214 12.28 10.40 -27.56
N LEU A 215 11.06 10.15 -27.07
CA LEU A 215 10.52 8.79 -26.91
C LEU A 215 9.73 8.33 -28.13
N SER A 216 9.31 9.22 -29.03
CA SER A 216 8.46 8.91 -30.18
C SER A 216 9.09 7.96 -31.20
N GLY A 217 10.43 7.81 -31.20
CA GLY A 217 11.16 6.85 -32.03
C GLY A 217 11.46 5.51 -31.35
N SER A 218 11.09 5.35 -30.07
CA SER A 218 11.37 4.15 -29.30
C SER A 218 10.08 3.41 -28.97
N SER A 219 10.04 2.10 -29.12
CA SER A 219 8.95 1.27 -28.58
C SER A 219 8.96 1.39 -27.04
N LEU A 220 7.85 1.79 -26.44
CA LEU A 220 7.65 1.83 -24.99
C LEU A 220 7.74 0.45 -24.37
#